data_40d0509ebad479d3444b78f591c2abff
#
_entry.id   40d0509ebad479d3444b78f591c2abff
#
_cell.length_a   1.000
_cell.length_b   1.000
_cell.length_c   1.000
_cell.angle_alpha   90.00
_cell.angle_beta   90.00
_cell.angle_gamma   90.00
#
_symmetry.space_group_name_H-M   'P 1'
#
loop_
_entity.id
_entity.type
_entity.pdbx_description
1 polymer ?
#
loop_
_entity_poly.entity_id
_entity_poly.type
_entity_poly.pdbx_seq_one_letter_code
_entity_poly.pdbx_strand_id
1 'polypeptide(L)'
;MNNKIRVFRNKIKCLPWKILSKSGIYKGNNIPVKFIVENVDWTIKFVGENIKREIDIIAPRKLEVSDKPHKIMKSIVHFGSQYMWLNWGRYMSNENQYIASFFHGKPEDGDEAKIHIDLFLESVGRLEKVVTASSLIEKRLMEWGVPKKKLVKIPLGVNTSLFNLPLNSQQRLIRKSLGISEHFILIGSFQKDGSGWKDGLDPKLIKGPDLFVSTLKLLLSRGYPVYALLTGPARGYIKKELEKYGIPYFHTYPKNHNDLIALYHALDIYLITSREEGGPMGLLESAACGVPVASTNVGMAKDIITDKITGVLVDQFEVENIAKKVEYLINLSEKQKEDLKIKARKVVEMCDWKTVAKDHWEKIYKPLIN
;
A
#
# COMPACT_ATOMS: atom_id res chain seq x y z
N MET A 1 -22.51 -3.87 -10.25
CA MET A 1 -23.64 -2.93 -10.10
C MET A 1 -23.38 -1.75 -11.03
N ASN A 2 -24.30 -1.41 -11.94
CA ASN A 2 -24.12 -0.38 -12.96
C ASN A 2 -23.70 0.96 -12.33
N ASN A 3 -22.64 1.60 -12.84
CA ASN A 3 -22.06 2.83 -12.29
C ASN A 3 -23.10 3.97 -12.15
N LYS A 4 -24.03 4.06 -13.10
CA LYS A 4 -25.15 5.04 -13.07
C LYS A 4 -26.07 4.86 -11.87
N ILE A 5 -26.39 3.61 -11.48
CA ILE A 5 -27.25 3.30 -10.33
C ILE A 5 -26.54 3.67 -9.02
N ARG A 6 -25.23 3.39 -8.90
CA ARG A 6 -24.43 3.75 -7.74
C ARG A 6 -24.36 5.27 -7.53
N VAL A 7 -24.13 6.00 -8.62
CA VAL A 7 -24.09 7.46 -8.64
C VAL A 7 -25.41 8.07 -8.16
N PHE A 8 -26.54 7.61 -8.73
CA PHE A 8 -27.88 8.09 -8.36
C PHE A 8 -28.19 7.82 -6.88
N ARG A 9 -27.88 6.61 -6.39
CA ARG A 9 -28.05 6.25 -4.97
C ARG A 9 -27.26 7.16 -4.03
N ASN A 10 -26.01 7.47 -4.37
CA ASN A 10 -25.15 8.32 -3.54
C ASN A 10 -25.67 9.77 -3.49
N LYS A 11 -26.16 10.30 -4.62
CA LYS A 11 -26.80 11.61 -4.68
C LYS A 11 -28.01 11.68 -3.75
N ILE A 12 -28.90 10.69 -3.79
CA ILE A 12 -30.08 10.63 -2.93
C ILE A 12 -29.69 10.56 -1.46
N LYS A 13 -28.70 9.73 -1.09
CA LYS A 13 -28.25 9.61 0.30
C LYS A 13 -27.68 10.91 0.88
N CYS A 14 -27.07 11.75 0.05
CA CYS A 14 -26.52 13.04 0.50
C CYS A 14 -27.57 14.14 0.64
N LEU A 15 -28.70 14.05 -0.06
CA LEU A 15 -29.69 15.14 -0.14
C LEU A 15 -30.29 15.52 1.21
N PRO A 16 -30.78 14.59 2.06
CA PRO A 16 -31.36 14.97 3.37
C PRO A 16 -30.37 15.74 4.25
N TRP A 17 -29.11 15.30 4.26
CA TRP A 17 -28.08 15.92 5.07
C TRP A 17 -27.67 17.31 4.58
N LYS A 18 -27.71 17.56 3.27
CA LYS A 18 -27.53 18.91 2.70
C LYS A 18 -28.65 19.86 3.13
N ILE A 19 -29.89 19.38 3.17
CA ILE A 19 -31.05 20.17 3.61
C ILE A 19 -30.91 20.50 5.11
N LEU A 20 -30.60 19.50 5.95
CA LEU A 20 -30.40 19.68 7.39
C LEU A 20 -29.24 20.62 7.70
N SER A 21 -28.17 20.63 6.93
CA SER A 21 -27.06 21.56 7.09
C SER A 21 -27.49 23.01 6.83
N LYS A 22 -28.22 23.24 5.72
CA LYS A 22 -28.70 24.58 5.34
C LYS A 22 -29.78 25.13 6.27
N SER A 23 -30.58 24.28 6.91
CA SER A 23 -31.63 24.72 7.87
C SER A 23 -31.08 25.18 9.22
N GLY A 24 -29.79 25.02 9.47
CA GLY A 24 -29.18 25.37 10.78
C GLY A 24 -29.47 24.35 11.90
N ILE A 25 -30.29 23.35 11.66
CA ILE A 25 -30.64 22.29 12.65
C ILE A 25 -29.43 21.45 13.00
N TYR A 26 -28.52 21.24 12.05
CA TYR A 26 -27.31 20.46 12.27
C TYR A 26 -26.18 21.34 12.83
N LYS A 27 -25.83 21.11 14.09
CA LYS A 27 -24.79 21.89 14.81
C LYS A 27 -23.35 21.51 14.49
N GLY A 28 -23.11 20.56 13.56
CA GLY A 28 -21.78 20.01 13.26
C GLY A 28 -21.41 18.85 14.19
N ASN A 29 -20.26 18.26 13.93
CA ASN A 29 -19.72 17.15 14.72
C ASN A 29 -18.58 17.70 15.61
N ASN A 30 -18.49 17.24 16.86
CA ASN A 30 -17.43 17.68 17.78
C ASN A 30 -16.02 17.23 17.36
N ILE A 31 -15.92 16.30 16.38
CA ILE A 31 -14.66 15.82 15.84
C ILE A 31 -14.45 16.43 14.46
N PRO A 32 -13.45 17.34 14.30
CA PRO A 32 -13.34 18.17 13.11
C PRO A 32 -12.91 17.40 11.85
N VAL A 33 -12.15 16.30 11.99
CA VAL A 33 -11.60 15.54 10.87
C VAL A 33 -12.27 14.16 10.75
N LYS A 34 -12.73 13.82 9.54
CA LYS A 34 -13.31 12.53 9.20
C LYS A 34 -12.44 11.85 8.12
N PHE A 35 -11.79 10.77 8.47
CA PHE A 35 -11.07 9.94 7.51
C PHE A 35 -12.02 8.87 6.94
N ILE A 36 -12.25 8.91 5.63
CA ILE A 36 -13.23 8.06 4.97
C ILE A 36 -12.57 6.80 4.44
N VAL A 37 -13.13 5.67 4.85
CA VAL A 37 -12.69 4.33 4.46
C VAL A 37 -13.84 3.56 3.80
N GLU A 38 -13.51 2.51 3.07
CA GLU A 38 -14.49 1.55 2.58
C GLU A 38 -14.98 0.64 3.71
N ASN A 39 -16.22 0.16 3.60
CA ASN A 39 -16.79 -0.81 4.56
C ASN A 39 -16.31 -2.24 4.25
N VAL A 40 -15.00 -2.41 4.17
CA VAL A 40 -14.30 -3.69 4.01
C VAL A 40 -12.97 -3.62 4.74
N ASP A 41 -12.54 -4.75 5.30
CA ASP A 41 -11.27 -4.83 6.02
C ASP A 41 -10.13 -4.99 5.02
N TRP A 42 -9.60 -3.83 4.58
CA TRP A 42 -8.48 -3.81 3.69
C TRP A 42 -7.57 -2.58 3.94
N THR A 43 -6.49 -2.47 3.15
CA THR A 43 -5.38 -1.54 3.37
C THR A 43 -5.81 -0.11 3.74
N ILE A 44 -6.82 0.46 3.09
CA ILE A 44 -7.24 1.86 3.34
C ILE A 44 -7.83 2.03 4.75
N LYS A 45 -8.62 1.05 5.21
CA LYS A 45 -9.15 1.05 6.58
C LYS A 45 -8.01 0.90 7.59
N PHE A 46 -7.09 -0.04 7.36
CA PHE A 46 -5.89 -0.22 8.18
C PHE A 46 -5.06 1.05 8.28
N VAL A 47 -4.82 1.76 7.18
CA VAL A 47 -4.13 3.05 7.15
C VAL A 47 -4.86 4.09 7.99
N GLY A 48 -6.17 4.26 7.79
CA GLY A 48 -6.99 5.24 8.52
C GLY A 48 -7.00 4.99 10.03
N GLU A 49 -7.11 3.72 10.44
CA GLU A 49 -7.12 3.33 11.85
C GLU A 49 -5.76 3.55 12.54
N ASN A 50 -4.65 3.26 11.85
CA ASN A 50 -3.32 3.53 12.37
C ASN A 50 -3.05 5.04 12.50
N ILE A 51 -3.40 5.84 11.49
CA ILE A 51 -3.30 7.31 11.56
C ILE A 51 -4.13 7.82 12.74
N LYS A 52 -5.37 7.35 12.90
CA LYS A 52 -6.24 7.74 14.01
C LYS A 52 -5.62 7.42 15.36
N ARG A 53 -5.15 6.20 15.55
CA ARG A 53 -4.54 5.75 16.81
C ARG A 53 -3.40 6.66 17.24
N GLU A 54 -2.50 6.99 16.33
CA GLU A 54 -1.36 7.86 16.65
C GLU A 54 -1.76 9.34 16.79
N ILE A 55 -2.75 9.83 16.03
CA ILE A 55 -3.30 11.20 16.21
C ILE A 55 -3.99 11.32 17.56
N ASP A 56 -4.71 10.31 18.03
CA ASP A 56 -5.37 10.36 19.34
C ASP A 56 -4.38 10.56 20.51
N ILE A 57 -3.09 10.20 20.32
CA ILE A 57 -2.04 10.45 21.30
C ILE A 57 -1.61 11.92 21.31
N ILE A 58 -1.46 12.54 20.13
CA ILE A 58 -0.93 13.92 20.00
C ILE A 58 -2.04 14.98 19.97
N ALA A 59 -3.24 14.64 19.53
CA ALA A 59 -4.40 15.51 19.41
C ALA A 59 -5.71 14.71 19.66
N PRO A 60 -6.06 14.43 20.93
CA PRO A 60 -7.18 13.56 21.26
C PRO A 60 -8.51 14.07 20.69
N ARG A 61 -9.32 13.13 20.18
CA ARG A 61 -10.66 13.39 19.64
C ARG A 61 -10.69 14.36 18.44
N LYS A 62 -9.60 14.48 17.69
CA LYS A 62 -9.55 15.33 16.49
C LYS A 62 -9.83 14.59 15.21
N LEU A 63 -9.70 13.27 15.18
CA LEU A 63 -9.93 12.44 14.00
C LEU A 63 -10.84 11.25 14.29
N GLU A 64 -11.78 11.00 13.37
CA GLU A 64 -12.65 9.83 13.36
C GLU A 64 -12.53 9.10 12.01
N VAL A 65 -12.48 7.77 12.03
CA VAL A 65 -12.59 6.93 10.84
C VAL A 65 -14.05 6.60 10.58
N SER A 66 -14.53 6.79 9.36
CA SER A 66 -15.94 6.60 8.99
C SER A 66 -16.10 5.98 7.61
N ASP A 67 -17.07 5.07 7.49
CA ASP A 67 -17.53 4.48 6.22
C ASP A 67 -18.83 5.12 5.69
N LYS A 68 -19.32 6.19 6.35
CA LYS A 68 -20.61 6.85 6.06
C LYS A 68 -20.44 8.31 5.63
N PRO A 69 -19.78 8.60 4.50
CA PRO A 69 -19.43 9.96 4.09
C PRO A 69 -20.67 10.86 3.90
N HIS A 70 -21.79 10.30 3.46
CA HIS A 70 -23.03 11.05 3.18
C HIS A 70 -23.62 11.79 4.39
N LYS A 71 -23.25 11.41 5.62
CA LYS A 71 -23.73 12.00 6.87
C LYS A 71 -22.86 13.17 7.38
N ILE A 72 -21.74 13.46 6.69
CA ILE A 72 -20.72 14.38 7.18
C ILE A 72 -20.93 15.77 6.61
N MET A 73 -20.96 16.78 7.48
CA MET A 73 -21.10 18.18 7.16
C MET A 73 -20.28 19.04 8.12
N LYS A 74 -19.88 20.25 7.66
CA LYS A 74 -19.10 21.23 8.43
C LYS A 74 -17.84 20.60 9.04
N SER A 75 -17.13 19.77 8.25
CA SER A 75 -15.97 18.99 8.70
C SER A 75 -14.88 18.98 7.64
N ILE A 76 -13.67 18.68 8.07
CA ILE A 76 -12.58 18.29 7.18
C ILE A 76 -12.79 16.82 6.84
N VAL A 77 -12.93 16.51 5.56
CA VAL A 77 -13.23 15.15 5.07
C VAL A 77 -12.07 14.65 4.23
N HIS A 78 -11.31 13.69 4.76
CA HIS A 78 -10.21 13.07 4.07
C HIS A 78 -10.64 11.73 3.49
N PHE A 79 -10.78 11.65 2.19
CA PHE A 79 -11.04 10.39 1.49
C PHE A 79 -9.75 9.58 1.38
N GLY A 80 -9.72 8.41 1.99
CA GLY A 80 -8.55 7.52 1.98
C GLY A 80 -8.18 6.98 0.59
N SER A 81 -8.99 7.24 -0.45
CA SER A 81 -8.63 6.99 -1.85
C SER A 81 -9.35 7.91 -2.83
N GLN A 82 -8.73 8.12 -4.00
CA GLN A 82 -9.32 8.86 -5.13
C GLN A 82 -10.65 8.22 -5.61
N TYR A 83 -10.80 6.91 -5.48
CA TYR A 83 -12.02 6.19 -5.86
C TYR A 83 -13.21 6.57 -4.97
N MET A 84 -12.99 6.68 -3.67
CA MET A 84 -14.03 7.13 -2.74
C MET A 84 -14.37 8.61 -2.93
N TRP A 85 -13.37 9.46 -3.19
CA TRP A 85 -13.59 10.86 -3.52
C TRP A 85 -14.51 11.01 -4.72
N LEU A 86 -14.21 10.36 -5.84
CA LEU A 86 -15.04 10.42 -7.06
C LEU A 86 -16.44 9.83 -6.86
N ASN A 87 -16.59 8.82 -6.00
CA ASN A 87 -17.88 8.21 -5.72
C ASN A 87 -18.79 9.08 -4.86
N TRP A 88 -18.24 9.91 -3.97
CA TRP A 88 -19.01 10.63 -2.94
C TRP A 88 -18.80 12.13 -2.98
N GLY A 89 -17.60 12.63 -3.15
CA GLY A 89 -17.22 14.02 -2.94
C GLY A 89 -18.08 15.01 -3.69
N ARG A 90 -18.41 14.74 -4.96
CA ARG A 90 -19.25 15.61 -5.80
C ARG A 90 -20.69 15.78 -5.29
N TYR A 91 -21.16 14.89 -4.42
CA TYR A 91 -22.54 14.90 -3.92
C TYR A 91 -22.67 15.42 -2.50
N MET A 92 -21.56 15.58 -1.80
CA MET A 92 -21.52 16.04 -0.42
C MET A 92 -21.66 17.57 -0.30
N SER A 93 -21.83 18.07 0.92
CA SER A 93 -22.03 19.51 1.19
C SER A 93 -20.78 20.33 0.84
N ASN A 94 -20.98 21.51 0.27
CA ASN A 94 -19.88 22.46 0.03
C ASN A 94 -19.37 23.15 1.32
N GLU A 95 -20.01 22.91 2.46
CA GLU A 95 -19.55 23.39 3.77
C GLU A 95 -18.42 22.53 4.37
N ASN A 96 -18.08 21.41 3.71
CA ASN A 96 -16.93 20.61 4.07
C ASN A 96 -15.67 21.08 3.35
N GLN A 97 -14.53 20.90 3.99
CA GLN A 97 -13.21 21.00 3.37
C GLN A 97 -12.77 19.59 2.97
N TYR A 98 -12.27 19.42 1.75
CA TYR A 98 -12.02 18.09 1.19
C TYR A 98 -10.55 17.82 0.97
N ILE A 99 -10.14 16.61 1.34
CA ILE A 99 -8.82 16.03 1.08
C ILE A 99 -9.04 14.68 0.41
N ALA A 100 -8.20 14.32 -0.55
CA ALA A 100 -8.21 12.98 -1.14
C ALA A 100 -6.80 12.40 -1.22
N SER A 101 -6.65 11.14 -0.84
CA SER A 101 -5.44 10.37 -1.15
C SER A 101 -5.48 9.89 -2.59
N PHE A 102 -4.35 10.01 -3.29
CA PHE A 102 -4.13 9.45 -4.62
C PHE A 102 -2.89 8.57 -4.59
N PHE A 103 -3.08 7.26 -4.78
CA PHE A 103 -2.00 6.31 -4.60
C PHE A 103 -1.43 5.76 -5.90
N HIS A 104 -2.25 5.45 -6.90
CA HIS A 104 -1.81 4.79 -8.12
C HIS A 104 -2.79 4.97 -9.28
N GLY A 105 -2.36 4.52 -10.45
CA GLY A 105 -3.10 4.56 -11.70
C GLY A 105 -2.52 5.58 -12.66
N LYS A 106 -2.68 5.30 -13.94
CA LYS A 106 -2.25 6.15 -15.05
C LYS A 106 -3.19 5.96 -16.24
N PRO A 107 -3.32 6.97 -17.13
CA PRO A 107 -4.22 6.90 -18.28
C PRO A 107 -3.92 5.71 -19.21
N GLU A 108 -2.65 5.29 -19.29
CA GLU A 108 -2.16 4.20 -20.14
C GLU A 108 -2.60 2.81 -19.64
N ASP A 109 -3.15 2.72 -18.42
CA ASP A 109 -3.67 1.46 -17.87
C ASP A 109 -5.03 1.04 -18.50
N GLY A 110 -5.55 1.82 -19.46
CA GLY A 110 -6.76 1.56 -20.26
C GLY A 110 -7.84 2.63 -20.13
N ASP A 111 -8.88 2.52 -20.93
CA ASP A 111 -9.93 3.54 -21.05
C ASP A 111 -10.63 3.86 -19.72
N GLU A 112 -10.92 2.84 -18.91
CA GLU A 112 -11.53 3.06 -17.59
C GLU A 112 -10.60 3.83 -16.64
N ALA A 113 -9.31 3.54 -16.70
CA ALA A 113 -8.30 4.25 -15.91
C ALA A 113 -8.16 5.70 -16.37
N LYS A 114 -8.11 5.92 -17.69
CA LYS A 114 -8.09 7.26 -18.27
C LYS A 114 -9.29 8.10 -17.83
N ILE A 115 -10.51 7.60 -18.00
CA ILE A 115 -11.73 8.29 -17.57
C ILE A 115 -11.69 8.60 -16.07
N HIS A 116 -11.22 7.65 -15.26
CA HIS A 116 -11.12 7.84 -13.81
C HIS A 116 -10.15 8.99 -13.45
N ILE A 117 -9.01 9.06 -14.13
CA ILE A 117 -7.99 10.09 -13.89
C ILE A 117 -8.48 11.45 -14.39
N ASP A 118 -9.06 11.53 -15.58
CA ASP A 118 -9.63 12.77 -16.12
C ASP A 118 -10.66 13.36 -15.13
N LEU A 119 -11.60 12.54 -14.64
CA LEU A 119 -12.58 12.94 -13.63
C LEU A 119 -11.94 13.38 -12.31
N PHE A 120 -10.84 12.74 -11.90
CA PHE A 120 -10.11 13.15 -10.70
C PHE A 120 -9.51 14.53 -10.91
N LEU A 121 -8.81 14.75 -12.02
CA LEU A 121 -8.16 16.02 -12.35
C LEU A 121 -9.16 17.17 -12.45
N GLU A 122 -10.30 16.98 -13.10
CA GLU A 122 -11.41 17.95 -13.13
C GLU A 122 -11.91 18.33 -11.73
N SER A 123 -11.84 17.38 -10.78
CA SER A 123 -12.35 17.57 -9.42
C SER A 123 -11.34 18.20 -8.44
N VAL A 124 -10.05 18.31 -8.81
CA VAL A 124 -8.96 18.81 -7.95
C VAL A 124 -9.21 20.23 -7.44
N GLY A 125 -9.93 21.04 -8.22
CA GLY A 125 -10.32 22.40 -7.82
C GLY A 125 -11.04 22.45 -6.45
N ARG A 126 -11.82 21.42 -6.12
CA ARG A 126 -12.60 21.29 -4.88
C ARG A 126 -11.81 20.70 -3.70
N LEU A 127 -10.62 20.20 -3.92
CA LEU A 127 -9.78 19.64 -2.86
C LEU A 127 -8.88 20.72 -2.25
N GLU A 128 -8.76 20.77 -0.94
CA GLU A 128 -7.77 21.55 -0.23
C GLU A 128 -6.38 20.95 -0.41
N LYS A 129 -6.29 19.63 -0.25
CA LYS A 129 -5.05 18.85 -0.43
C LYS A 129 -5.30 17.54 -1.15
N VAL A 130 -4.28 17.11 -1.89
CA VAL A 130 -4.14 15.76 -2.46
C VAL A 130 -2.94 15.12 -1.79
N VAL A 131 -3.17 14.00 -1.10
CA VAL A 131 -2.13 13.26 -0.39
C VAL A 131 -1.64 12.11 -1.26
N THR A 132 -0.32 11.95 -1.38
CA THR A 132 0.28 10.80 -2.07
C THR A 132 1.39 10.19 -1.24
N ALA A 133 1.64 8.89 -1.43
CA ALA A 133 2.63 8.18 -0.63
C ALA A 133 4.05 8.27 -1.20
N SER A 134 4.23 8.65 -2.47
CA SER A 134 5.52 8.53 -3.15
C SER A 134 5.87 9.72 -4.03
N SER A 135 7.19 9.93 -4.21
CA SER A 135 7.73 10.93 -5.14
C SER A 135 7.33 10.64 -6.58
N LEU A 136 7.20 9.37 -6.96
CA LEU A 136 6.77 8.95 -8.28
C LEU A 136 5.37 9.48 -8.60
N ILE A 137 4.43 9.28 -7.69
CA ILE A 137 3.04 9.72 -7.88
C ILE A 137 2.93 11.25 -7.71
N GLU A 138 3.68 11.85 -6.79
CA GLU A 138 3.72 13.32 -6.66
C GLU A 138 4.17 13.97 -7.98
N LYS A 139 5.25 13.48 -8.58
CA LYS A 139 5.75 13.96 -9.87
C LYS A 139 4.70 13.78 -10.97
N ARG A 140 4.08 12.60 -11.06
CA ARG A 140 3.03 12.29 -12.04
C ARG A 140 1.85 13.26 -11.91
N LEU A 141 1.38 13.52 -10.71
CA LEU A 141 0.28 14.47 -10.46
C LEU A 141 0.64 15.91 -10.86
N MET A 142 1.90 16.33 -10.63
CA MET A 142 2.37 17.63 -11.10
C MET A 142 2.40 17.71 -12.62
N GLU A 143 2.87 16.68 -13.31
CA GLU A 143 2.90 16.58 -14.76
C GLU A 143 1.48 16.60 -15.37
N TRP A 144 0.48 16.10 -14.63
CA TRP A 144 -0.94 16.18 -15.00
C TRP A 144 -1.60 17.52 -14.62
N GLY A 145 -0.85 18.50 -14.14
CA GLY A 145 -1.34 19.84 -13.85
C GLY A 145 -1.92 20.05 -12.46
N VAL A 146 -1.77 19.10 -11.52
CA VAL A 146 -2.17 19.34 -10.13
C VAL A 146 -1.21 20.36 -9.49
N PRO A 147 -1.72 21.50 -8.95
CA PRO A 147 -0.88 22.54 -8.38
C PRO A 147 -0.03 22.02 -7.20
N LYS A 148 1.28 22.30 -7.20
CA LYS A 148 2.21 21.87 -6.14
C LYS A 148 1.72 22.22 -4.74
N LYS A 149 1.10 23.38 -4.55
CA LYS A 149 0.55 23.83 -3.25
C LYS A 149 -0.57 22.93 -2.70
N LYS A 150 -1.22 22.14 -3.56
CA LYS A 150 -2.25 21.17 -3.14
C LYS A 150 -1.67 19.80 -2.84
N LEU A 151 -0.46 19.48 -3.31
CA LEU A 151 0.17 18.19 -3.12
C LEU A 151 0.87 18.11 -1.76
N VAL A 152 0.68 17.00 -1.08
CA VAL A 152 1.39 16.66 0.16
C VAL A 152 1.84 15.22 0.06
N LYS A 153 3.16 15.01 0.06
CA LYS A 153 3.73 13.66 0.10
C LYS A 153 3.88 13.22 1.56
N ILE A 154 3.18 12.15 1.92
CA ILE A 154 3.29 11.46 3.21
C ILE A 154 3.34 9.96 2.92
N PRO A 155 4.41 9.25 3.29
CA PRO A 155 4.53 7.82 3.02
C PRO A 155 3.45 7.02 3.76
N LEU A 156 3.22 5.79 3.32
CA LEU A 156 2.51 4.82 4.15
C LEU A 156 3.34 4.48 5.37
N GLY A 157 2.69 3.97 6.41
CA GLY A 157 3.36 3.67 7.66
C GLY A 157 3.59 2.18 7.90
N VAL A 158 4.53 1.89 8.77
CA VAL A 158 4.77 0.57 9.36
C VAL A 158 4.93 0.73 10.88
N ASN A 159 4.52 -0.26 11.65
CA ASN A 159 4.80 -0.28 13.09
C ASN A 159 6.20 -0.87 13.32
N THR A 160 7.20 0.00 13.44
CA THR A 160 8.60 -0.42 13.58
C THR A 160 8.92 -1.06 14.92
N SER A 161 8.07 -0.91 15.93
CA SER A 161 8.24 -1.61 17.21
C SER A 161 7.80 -3.08 17.12
N LEU A 162 6.83 -3.39 16.25
CA LEU A 162 6.35 -4.77 16.03
C LEU A 162 7.15 -5.45 14.92
N PHE A 163 7.23 -4.83 13.75
CA PHE A 163 8.07 -5.28 12.64
C PHE A 163 9.52 -4.89 12.93
N ASN A 164 10.27 -5.81 13.52
CA ASN A 164 11.62 -5.59 14.01
C ASN A 164 12.58 -6.64 13.43
N LEU A 165 13.87 -6.43 13.67
CA LEU A 165 14.90 -7.39 13.27
C LEU A 165 14.74 -8.72 14.02
N PRO A 166 14.94 -9.88 13.37
CA PRO A 166 14.87 -11.17 14.03
C PRO A 166 16.01 -11.32 15.05
N LEU A 167 15.74 -12.08 16.11
CA LEU A 167 16.78 -12.54 17.02
C LEU A 167 17.66 -13.60 16.33
N ASN A 168 18.89 -13.77 16.83
CA ASN A 168 19.77 -14.83 16.36
C ASN A 168 19.04 -16.18 16.36
N SER A 169 19.21 -16.97 15.30
CA SER A 169 18.56 -18.27 15.09
C SER A 169 17.03 -18.27 14.87
N GLN A 170 16.34 -17.15 15.00
CA GLN A 170 14.88 -17.09 14.85
C GLN A 170 14.42 -17.53 13.45
N GLN A 171 15.12 -17.11 12.40
CA GLN A 171 14.83 -17.53 11.01
C GLN A 171 14.80 -19.06 10.88
N ARG A 172 15.83 -19.74 11.39
CA ARG A 172 15.96 -21.20 11.36
C ARG A 172 14.80 -21.89 12.10
N LEU A 173 14.43 -21.41 13.27
CA LEU A 173 13.34 -21.98 14.07
C LEU A 173 11.99 -21.84 13.36
N ILE A 174 11.74 -20.67 12.75
CA ILE A 174 10.51 -20.44 12.01
C ILE A 174 10.44 -21.35 10.78
N ARG A 175 11.52 -21.45 9.99
CA ARG A 175 11.57 -22.36 8.82
C ARG A 175 11.30 -23.81 9.22
N LYS A 176 11.91 -24.26 10.31
CA LYS A 176 11.67 -25.60 10.87
C LYS A 176 10.19 -25.80 11.22
N SER A 177 9.53 -24.82 11.86
CA SER A 177 8.11 -24.91 12.21
C SER A 177 7.18 -24.92 10.98
N LEU A 178 7.62 -24.33 9.86
CA LEU A 178 6.92 -24.34 8.59
C LEU A 178 7.23 -25.58 7.72
N GLY A 179 8.14 -26.45 8.18
CA GLY A 179 8.60 -27.62 7.41
C GLY A 179 9.47 -27.27 6.20
N ILE A 180 10.10 -26.07 6.20
CA ILE A 180 10.93 -25.58 5.09
C ILE A 180 12.40 -25.83 5.42
N SER A 181 13.09 -26.57 4.52
CA SER A 181 14.52 -26.84 4.67
C SER A 181 15.37 -25.56 4.51
N GLU A 182 16.45 -25.48 5.30
CA GLU A 182 17.44 -24.39 5.21
C GLU A 182 18.21 -24.38 3.88
N HIS A 183 18.18 -25.47 3.13
CA HIS A 183 18.76 -25.56 1.79
C HIS A 183 18.12 -24.57 0.79
N PHE A 184 16.85 -24.24 0.98
CA PHE A 184 16.13 -23.39 0.03
C PHE A 184 16.40 -21.89 0.26
N ILE A 185 16.46 -21.16 -0.85
CA ILE A 185 16.38 -19.70 -0.88
C ILE A 185 14.91 -19.32 -0.84
N LEU A 186 14.47 -18.77 0.30
CA LEU A 186 13.05 -18.47 0.55
C LEU A 186 12.70 -17.06 0.08
N ILE A 187 11.93 -16.99 -1.01
CA ILE A 187 11.53 -15.72 -1.64
C ILE A 187 10.06 -15.44 -1.35
N GLY A 188 9.79 -14.30 -0.69
CA GLY A 188 8.45 -13.91 -0.26
C GLY A 188 7.70 -13.04 -1.26
N SER A 189 6.36 -13.27 -1.37
CA SER A 189 5.42 -12.39 -2.06
C SER A 189 4.10 -12.35 -1.29
N PHE A 190 3.87 -11.26 -0.53
CA PHE A 190 2.74 -11.10 0.38
C PHE A 190 1.77 -10.06 -0.16
N GLN A 191 0.85 -10.51 -1.00
CA GLN A 191 -0.12 -9.63 -1.67
C GLN A 191 -1.33 -10.41 -2.17
N LYS A 192 -2.34 -9.66 -2.64
CA LYS A 192 -3.45 -10.21 -3.42
C LYS A 192 -3.20 -9.94 -4.89
N ASP A 193 -2.88 -10.97 -5.66
CA ASP A 193 -2.56 -10.85 -7.09
C ASP A 193 -3.52 -11.62 -8.03
N GLY A 194 -4.57 -12.19 -7.49
CA GLY A 194 -5.67 -12.73 -8.26
C GLY A 194 -6.90 -11.82 -8.28
N SER A 195 -7.71 -11.92 -9.33
CA SER A 195 -8.98 -11.22 -9.46
C SER A 195 -10.06 -11.81 -8.53
N GLY A 196 -10.98 -10.97 -8.07
CA GLY A 196 -12.04 -11.40 -7.15
C GLY A 196 -11.54 -11.73 -5.74
N TRP A 197 -12.37 -12.46 -4.96
CA TRP A 197 -12.10 -12.85 -3.57
C TRP A 197 -12.11 -14.37 -3.35
N LYS A 198 -12.32 -15.15 -4.43
CA LYS A 198 -12.25 -16.61 -4.44
C LYS A 198 -10.81 -17.05 -4.69
N ASP A 199 -10.63 -18.11 -5.45
CA ASP A 199 -9.33 -18.76 -5.68
C ASP A 199 -8.30 -17.86 -6.37
N GLY A 200 -8.75 -16.85 -7.16
CA GLY A 200 -7.87 -15.92 -7.85
C GLY A 200 -7.09 -16.58 -8.99
N LEU A 201 -7.79 -17.38 -9.81
CA LEU A 201 -7.20 -18.01 -10.99
C LEU A 201 -6.89 -17.01 -12.10
N ASP A 202 -7.65 -15.93 -12.20
CA ASP A 202 -7.38 -14.83 -13.13
C ASP A 202 -6.33 -13.90 -12.53
N PRO A 203 -5.15 -13.72 -13.15
CA PRO A 203 -4.10 -12.90 -12.58
C PRO A 203 -4.44 -11.41 -12.68
N LYS A 204 -4.06 -10.66 -11.67
CA LYS A 204 -3.93 -9.21 -11.77
C LYS A 204 -2.54 -8.86 -12.28
N LEU A 205 -2.36 -8.77 -13.58
CA LEU A 205 -1.06 -8.51 -14.19
C LEU A 205 -0.40 -7.22 -13.69
N ILE A 206 -1.20 -6.23 -13.26
CA ILE A 206 -0.70 -5.03 -12.61
C ILE A 206 0.12 -5.32 -11.32
N LYS A 207 -0.14 -6.47 -10.66
CA LYS A 207 0.60 -6.95 -9.47
C LYS A 207 1.78 -7.86 -9.83
N GLY A 208 1.97 -8.19 -11.09
CA GLY A 208 3.10 -8.94 -11.62
C GLY A 208 3.25 -10.39 -11.15
N PRO A 209 2.17 -11.19 -10.93
CA PRO A 209 2.34 -12.59 -10.53
C PRO A 209 3.05 -13.42 -11.60
N ASP A 210 2.87 -13.07 -12.87
CA ASP A 210 3.56 -13.65 -14.02
C ASP A 210 5.07 -13.37 -13.98
N LEU A 211 5.48 -12.15 -13.65
CA LEU A 211 6.89 -11.80 -13.48
C LEU A 211 7.52 -12.51 -12.28
N PHE A 212 6.78 -12.64 -11.18
CA PHE A 212 7.25 -13.37 -10.00
C PHE A 212 7.58 -14.83 -10.35
N VAL A 213 6.61 -15.56 -10.92
CA VAL A 213 6.80 -16.97 -11.30
C VAL A 213 7.92 -17.13 -12.32
N SER A 214 7.93 -16.28 -13.36
CA SER A 214 8.96 -16.35 -14.41
C SER A 214 10.36 -16.07 -13.86
N THR A 215 10.48 -15.18 -12.88
CA THR A 215 11.76 -14.91 -12.19
C THR A 215 12.22 -16.14 -11.40
N LEU A 216 11.33 -16.76 -10.61
CA LEU A 216 11.70 -17.97 -9.86
C LEU A 216 12.06 -19.13 -10.80
N LYS A 217 11.33 -19.30 -11.89
CA LYS A 217 11.65 -20.31 -12.93
C LYS A 217 13.04 -20.08 -13.51
N LEU A 218 13.40 -18.84 -13.82
CA LEU A 218 14.71 -18.52 -14.36
C LEU A 218 15.81 -18.78 -13.33
N LEU A 219 15.62 -18.39 -12.07
CA LEU A 219 16.56 -18.68 -10.99
C LEU A 219 16.76 -20.19 -10.79
N LEU A 220 15.66 -20.97 -10.81
CA LEU A 220 15.73 -22.42 -10.72
C LEU A 220 16.54 -23.03 -11.87
N SER A 221 16.33 -22.56 -13.12
CA SER A 221 17.09 -23.03 -14.29
C SER A 221 18.60 -22.70 -14.23
N ARG A 222 18.98 -21.72 -13.39
CA ARG A 222 20.36 -21.34 -13.08
C ARG A 222 20.95 -22.08 -11.88
N GLY A 223 20.20 -23.04 -11.32
CA GLY A 223 20.67 -23.90 -10.22
C GLY A 223 20.42 -23.34 -8.83
N TYR A 224 19.69 -22.24 -8.67
CA TYR A 224 19.31 -21.73 -7.35
C TYR A 224 18.12 -22.53 -6.78
N PRO A 225 18.23 -23.11 -5.58
CA PRO A 225 17.16 -23.89 -4.97
C PRO A 225 16.08 -22.96 -4.37
N VAL A 226 15.28 -22.32 -5.22
CA VAL A 226 14.27 -21.35 -4.81
C VAL A 226 13.03 -22.02 -4.23
N TYR A 227 12.42 -21.37 -3.22
CA TYR A 227 11.16 -21.74 -2.60
C TYR A 227 10.29 -20.48 -2.44
N ALA A 228 9.03 -20.53 -2.82
CA ALA A 228 8.14 -19.38 -2.70
C ALA A 228 7.37 -19.39 -1.36
N LEU A 229 7.46 -18.31 -0.57
CA LEU A 229 6.57 -18.08 0.57
C LEU A 229 5.52 -17.05 0.20
N LEU A 230 4.26 -17.46 0.23
CA LEU A 230 3.13 -16.67 -0.24
C LEU A 230 2.17 -16.37 0.91
N THR A 231 1.68 -15.13 0.98
CA THR A 231 0.53 -14.79 1.83
C THR A 231 -0.51 -14.01 1.03
N GLY A 232 -1.69 -13.87 1.64
CA GLY A 232 -2.79 -13.10 1.08
C GLY A 232 -3.85 -13.96 0.37
N PRO A 233 -5.01 -13.37 0.11
CA PRO A 233 -6.11 -14.06 -0.57
C PRO A 233 -5.91 -14.11 -2.08
N ALA A 234 -6.68 -14.97 -2.76
CA ALA A 234 -6.77 -15.06 -4.22
C ALA A 234 -5.41 -15.30 -4.92
N ARG A 235 -4.67 -16.32 -4.44
CA ARG A 235 -3.35 -16.71 -4.96
C ARG A 235 -3.37 -17.92 -5.91
N GLY A 236 -4.55 -18.26 -6.48
CA GLY A 236 -4.72 -19.47 -7.30
C GLY A 236 -3.87 -19.51 -8.57
N TYR A 237 -3.78 -18.38 -9.28
CA TYR A 237 -2.93 -18.29 -10.48
C TYR A 237 -1.46 -18.61 -10.16
N ILE A 238 -0.87 -17.92 -9.19
CA ILE A 238 0.54 -18.08 -8.86
C ILE A 238 0.85 -19.50 -8.36
N LYS A 239 -0.03 -20.09 -7.53
CA LYS A 239 0.12 -21.48 -7.06
C LYS A 239 0.13 -22.46 -8.21
N LYS A 240 -0.86 -22.34 -9.12
CA LYS A 240 -0.94 -23.20 -10.32
C LYS A 240 0.30 -23.12 -11.21
N GLU A 241 0.81 -21.91 -11.42
CA GLU A 241 2.01 -21.72 -12.24
C GLU A 241 3.28 -22.25 -11.54
N LEU A 242 3.41 -22.08 -10.21
CA LEU A 242 4.52 -22.67 -9.45
C LEU A 242 4.51 -24.19 -9.52
N GLU A 243 3.34 -24.83 -9.35
CA GLU A 243 3.16 -26.29 -9.49
C GLU A 243 3.56 -26.78 -10.88
N LYS A 244 3.13 -26.08 -11.93
CA LYS A 244 3.45 -26.39 -13.32
C LYS A 244 4.96 -26.45 -13.60
N TYR A 245 5.74 -25.59 -12.93
CA TYR A 245 7.20 -25.53 -13.09
C TYR A 245 7.98 -26.27 -12.00
N GLY A 246 7.29 -27.02 -11.13
CA GLY A 246 7.93 -27.79 -10.05
C GLY A 246 8.63 -26.92 -9.01
N ILE A 247 8.19 -25.66 -8.83
CA ILE A 247 8.74 -24.75 -7.83
C ILE A 247 7.98 -24.96 -6.51
N PRO A 248 8.65 -25.40 -5.43
CA PRO A 248 8.00 -25.62 -4.15
C PRO A 248 7.53 -24.29 -3.54
N TYR A 249 6.40 -24.33 -2.85
CA TYR A 249 5.87 -23.15 -2.19
C TYR A 249 5.14 -23.51 -0.89
N PHE A 250 5.05 -22.53 0.01
CA PHE A 250 4.14 -22.53 1.14
C PHE A 250 3.20 -21.33 1.02
N HIS A 251 1.89 -21.54 1.25
CA HIS A 251 0.91 -20.47 1.23
C HIS A 251 0.10 -20.49 2.51
N THR A 252 0.01 -19.33 3.15
CA THR A 252 -0.87 -19.10 4.30
C THR A 252 -1.52 -17.73 4.20
N TYR A 253 -2.66 -17.56 4.87
CA TYR A 253 -3.32 -16.25 4.97
C TYR A 253 -3.67 -16.00 6.44
N PRO A 254 -2.72 -15.42 7.21
CA PRO A 254 -2.94 -15.11 8.62
C PRO A 254 -4.14 -14.18 8.81
N LYS A 255 -4.93 -14.43 9.85
CA LYS A 255 -6.05 -13.56 10.24
C LYS A 255 -5.56 -12.30 10.95
N ASN A 256 -4.48 -12.42 11.72
CA ASN A 256 -3.86 -11.30 12.41
C ASN A 256 -2.67 -10.79 11.59
N HIS A 257 -2.65 -9.49 11.33
CA HIS A 257 -1.56 -8.85 10.58
C HIS A 257 -0.18 -9.05 11.23
N ASN A 258 -0.12 -9.09 12.56
CA ASN A 258 1.13 -9.31 13.29
C ASN A 258 1.75 -10.69 13.06
N ASP A 259 0.96 -11.67 12.64
CA ASP A 259 1.49 -13.01 12.33
C ASP A 259 2.37 -13.01 11.08
N LEU A 260 2.29 -11.95 10.25
CA LEU A 260 3.20 -11.76 9.12
C LEU A 260 4.65 -11.56 9.55
N ILE A 261 4.91 -11.06 10.76
CA ILE A 261 6.26 -10.80 11.27
C ILE A 261 7.12 -12.07 11.22
N ALA A 262 6.57 -13.19 11.73
CA ALA A 262 7.28 -14.46 11.69
C ALA A 262 7.54 -14.93 10.24
N LEU A 263 6.59 -14.68 9.32
CA LEU A 263 6.75 -15.04 7.93
C LEU A 263 7.82 -14.18 7.23
N TYR A 264 7.89 -12.88 7.55
CA TYR A 264 9.00 -12.03 7.10
C TYR A 264 10.33 -12.53 7.64
N HIS A 265 10.43 -12.84 8.93
CA HIS A 265 11.66 -13.37 9.53
C HIS A 265 12.14 -14.69 8.92
N ALA A 266 11.27 -15.46 8.28
CA ALA A 266 11.65 -16.68 7.57
C ALA A 266 12.35 -16.42 6.23
N LEU A 267 12.16 -15.24 5.61
CA LEU A 267 12.60 -14.95 4.24
C LEU A 267 14.12 -14.72 4.12
N ASP A 268 14.66 -15.02 2.95
CA ASP A 268 15.94 -14.52 2.49
C ASP A 268 15.77 -13.23 1.68
N ILE A 269 14.71 -13.16 0.88
CA ILE A 269 14.42 -12.04 -0.01
C ILE A 269 12.90 -11.81 -0.06
N TYR A 270 12.49 -10.55 -0.04
CA TYR A 270 11.15 -10.14 -0.38
C TYR A 270 11.13 -9.56 -1.80
N LEU A 271 10.31 -10.14 -2.70
CA LEU A 271 10.28 -9.76 -4.11
C LEU A 271 8.96 -9.09 -4.50
N ILE A 272 9.05 -7.84 -4.95
CA ILE A 272 7.94 -7.05 -5.48
C ILE A 272 8.08 -6.96 -6.99
N THR A 273 7.11 -7.49 -7.73
CA THR A 273 7.09 -7.54 -9.20
C THR A 273 5.96 -6.73 -9.81
N SER A 274 5.31 -5.89 -9.03
CA SER A 274 4.18 -5.08 -9.50
C SER A 274 4.58 -4.13 -10.62
N ARG A 275 3.66 -3.90 -11.57
CA ARG A 275 3.81 -2.91 -12.65
C ARG A 275 3.31 -1.53 -12.26
N GLU A 276 2.38 -1.49 -11.29
CA GLU A 276 1.87 -0.23 -10.71
C GLU A 276 1.48 -0.45 -9.24
N GLU A 277 1.89 0.47 -8.38
CA GLU A 277 1.60 0.50 -6.94
C GLU A 277 1.56 1.94 -6.44
N GLY A 278 0.80 2.16 -5.37
CA GLY A 278 0.85 3.44 -4.63
C GLY A 278 1.92 3.44 -3.55
N GLY A 279 1.94 2.37 -2.78
CA GLY A 279 2.90 2.13 -1.71
C GLY A 279 2.72 0.69 -1.24
N PRO A 280 3.56 -0.24 -1.71
CA PRO A 280 3.46 -1.63 -1.29
C PRO A 280 3.85 -1.73 0.20
N MET A 281 2.87 -2.07 1.06
CA MET A 281 3.08 -2.23 2.51
C MET A 281 4.20 -3.24 2.79
N GLY A 282 4.25 -4.33 2.03
CA GLY A 282 5.28 -5.35 2.16
C GLY A 282 6.70 -4.84 1.97
N LEU A 283 6.91 -3.72 1.27
CA LEU A 283 8.21 -3.05 1.17
C LEU A 283 8.68 -2.54 2.54
N LEU A 284 7.78 -1.84 3.25
CA LEU A 284 8.10 -1.27 4.55
C LEU A 284 8.24 -2.36 5.63
N GLU A 285 7.34 -3.32 5.60
CA GLU A 285 7.29 -4.42 6.56
C GLU A 285 8.52 -5.34 6.44
N SER A 286 8.88 -5.74 5.21
CA SER A 286 10.06 -6.56 4.97
C SER A 286 11.35 -5.83 5.35
N ALA A 287 11.51 -4.58 4.95
CA ALA A 287 12.68 -3.78 5.31
C ALA A 287 12.76 -3.52 6.83
N ALA A 288 11.60 -3.32 7.50
CA ALA A 288 11.52 -3.21 8.95
C ALA A 288 11.95 -4.50 9.66
N CYS A 289 11.63 -5.66 9.10
CA CYS A 289 12.08 -6.97 9.57
C CYS A 289 13.51 -7.34 9.14
N GLY A 290 14.23 -6.44 8.45
CA GLY A 290 15.58 -6.71 7.98
C GLY A 290 15.67 -7.71 6.84
N VAL A 291 14.59 -7.88 6.07
CA VAL A 291 14.59 -8.73 4.88
C VAL A 291 15.08 -7.93 3.67
N PRO A 292 16.10 -8.39 2.95
CA PRO A 292 16.53 -7.77 1.71
C PRO A 292 15.38 -7.69 0.68
N VAL A 293 15.18 -6.52 0.09
CA VAL A 293 14.07 -6.29 -0.87
C VAL A 293 14.61 -6.15 -2.28
N ALA A 294 14.02 -6.91 -3.21
CA ALA A 294 14.09 -6.65 -4.64
C ALA A 294 12.74 -6.11 -5.12
N SER A 295 12.71 -4.95 -5.74
CA SER A 295 11.45 -4.32 -6.16
C SER A 295 11.56 -3.72 -7.55
N THR A 296 10.52 -3.88 -8.34
CA THR A 296 10.27 -3.00 -9.48
C THR A 296 10.13 -1.56 -8.99
N ASN A 297 10.46 -0.59 -9.84
CA ASN A 297 10.42 0.84 -9.50
C ASN A 297 8.98 1.36 -9.54
N VAL A 298 8.20 1.01 -8.51
CA VAL A 298 6.78 1.36 -8.36
C VAL A 298 6.48 2.02 -7.02
N GLY A 299 5.52 2.91 -7.01
CA GLY A 299 5.04 3.57 -5.79
C GLY A 299 6.19 4.15 -4.97
N MET A 300 6.29 3.75 -3.71
CA MET A 300 7.32 4.20 -2.76
C MET A 300 8.68 3.53 -2.95
N ALA A 301 8.84 2.57 -3.88
CA ALA A 301 10.08 1.79 -3.96
C ALA A 301 11.32 2.69 -4.08
N LYS A 302 11.29 3.72 -4.95
CA LYS A 302 12.39 4.66 -5.14
C LYS A 302 12.62 5.60 -3.95
N ASP A 303 11.61 5.84 -3.13
CA ASP A 303 11.75 6.67 -1.92
C ASP A 303 12.44 5.90 -0.77
N ILE A 304 12.33 4.56 -0.78
CA ILE A 304 12.82 3.66 0.29
C ILE A 304 14.11 2.94 -0.13
N ILE A 305 14.19 2.52 -1.38
CA ILE A 305 15.32 1.73 -1.88
C ILE A 305 16.32 2.64 -2.60
N THR A 306 17.51 2.74 -2.04
CA THR A 306 18.72 3.14 -2.77
C THR A 306 19.39 1.88 -3.29
N ASP A 307 19.47 1.74 -4.62
CA ASP A 307 19.93 0.50 -5.28
C ASP A 307 21.26 0.01 -4.72
N LYS A 308 21.32 -1.28 -4.37
CA LYS A 308 22.45 -1.99 -3.75
C LYS A 308 22.89 -1.46 -2.37
N ILE A 309 22.17 -0.49 -1.79
CA ILE A 309 22.47 0.07 -0.46
C ILE A 309 21.42 -0.34 0.57
N THR A 310 20.13 -0.17 0.26
CA THR A 310 19.01 -0.52 1.14
C THR A 310 18.09 -1.58 0.53
N GLY A 311 18.44 -2.11 -0.62
CA GLY A 311 17.71 -3.09 -1.42
C GLY A 311 18.15 -3.00 -2.87
N VAL A 312 17.40 -3.59 -3.78
CA VAL A 312 17.66 -3.45 -5.22
C VAL A 312 16.41 -3.01 -5.97
N LEU A 313 16.60 -2.07 -6.92
CA LEU A 313 15.56 -1.57 -7.82
C LEU A 313 15.71 -2.14 -9.22
N VAL A 314 14.57 -2.40 -9.84
CA VAL A 314 14.46 -2.83 -11.22
C VAL A 314 13.62 -1.81 -11.98
N ASP A 315 14.23 -1.09 -12.91
CA ASP A 315 13.54 -0.06 -13.69
C ASP A 315 12.77 -0.62 -14.89
N GLN A 316 13.13 -1.84 -15.34
CA GLN A 316 12.51 -2.53 -16.46
C GLN A 316 11.80 -3.80 -15.98
N PHE A 317 10.58 -4.03 -16.50
CA PHE A 317 9.76 -5.20 -16.13
C PHE A 317 10.18 -6.48 -16.85
N GLU A 318 11.46 -6.64 -17.17
CA GLU A 318 12.01 -7.81 -17.81
C GLU A 318 12.48 -8.84 -16.78
N VAL A 319 12.09 -10.09 -16.97
CA VAL A 319 12.40 -11.19 -16.04
C VAL A 319 13.90 -11.33 -15.81
N GLU A 320 14.70 -11.17 -16.88
CA GLU A 320 16.17 -11.25 -16.81
C GLU A 320 16.75 -10.19 -15.85
N ASN A 321 16.25 -8.96 -15.92
CA ASN A 321 16.72 -7.88 -15.07
C ASN A 321 16.30 -8.08 -13.60
N ILE A 322 15.08 -8.59 -13.38
CA ILE A 322 14.61 -8.94 -12.03
C ILE A 322 15.47 -10.06 -11.44
N ALA A 323 15.70 -11.13 -12.22
CA ALA A 323 16.53 -12.26 -11.79
C ALA A 323 17.95 -11.82 -11.42
N LYS A 324 18.63 -11.03 -12.25
CA LYS A 324 19.98 -10.48 -11.94
C LYS A 324 20.03 -9.71 -10.62
N LYS A 325 18.98 -8.94 -10.31
CA LYS A 325 18.90 -8.21 -9.04
C LYS A 325 18.66 -9.13 -7.86
N VAL A 326 17.85 -10.18 -8.01
CA VAL A 326 17.67 -11.22 -6.99
C VAL A 326 18.97 -11.98 -6.78
N GLU A 327 19.66 -12.40 -7.84
CA GLU A 327 20.98 -13.07 -7.78
C GLU A 327 22.01 -12.21 -7.04
N TYR A 328 22.02 -10.89 -7.28
CA TYR A 328 22.89 -9.98 -6.54
C TYR A 328 22.66 -10.10 -5.03
N LEU A 329 21.39 -10.10 -4.58
CA LEU A 329 21.07 -10.23 -3.14
C LEU A 329 21.44 -11.61 -2.59
N ILE A 330 21.23 -12.68 -3.34
CA ILE A 330 21.60 -14.05 -2.95
C ILE A 330 23.09 -14.13 -2.69
N ASN A 331 23.90 -13.56 -3.57
CA ASN A 331 25.36 -13.70 -3.59
C ASN A 331 26.10 -12.70 -2.69
N LEU A 332 25.39 -11.85 -1.93
CA LEU A 332 26.00 -10.99 -0.94
C LEU A 332 26.65 -11.81 0.18
N SER A 333 27.84 -11.37 0.62
CA SER A 333 28.44 -11.91 1.86
C SER A 333 27.55 -11.58 3.07
N GLU A 334 27.68 -12.33 4.17
CA GLU A 334 26.91 -12.08 5.40
C GLU A 334 27.09 -10.65 5.94
N LYS A 335 28.32 -10.11 5.86
CA LYS A 335 28.59 -8.72 6.22
C LYS A 335 27.81 -7.72 5.35
N GLN A 336 27.78 -7.95 4.03
CA GLN A 336 27.05 -7.08 3.11
C GLN A 336 25.53 -7.17 3.33
N LYS A 337 25.01 -8.37 3.61
CA LYS A 337 23.59 -8.57 3.96
C LYS A 337 23.24 -7.81 5.23
N GLU A 338 24.08 -7.90 6.26
CA GLU A 338 23.85 -7.20 7.53
C GLU A 338 23.89 -5.68 7.36
N ASP A 339 24.90 -5.16 6.64
CA ASP A 339 24.98 -3.74 6.32
C ASP A 339 23.74 -3.23 5.56
N LEU A 340 23.24 -4.01 4.59
CA LEU A 340 22.05 -3.68 3.84
C LEU A 340 20.81 -3.65 4.73
N LYS A 341 20.62 -4.66 5.58
CA LYS A 341 19.50 -4.77 6.52
C LYS A 341 19.44 -3.57 7.47
N ILE A 342 20.58 -3.21 8.10
CA ILE A 342 20.66 -2.08 9.03
C ILE A 342 20.31 -0.77 8.32
N LYS A 343 20.84 -0.55 7.11
CA LYS A 343 20.56 0.67 6.32
C LYS A 343 19.10 0.73 5.88
N ALA A 344 18.54 -0.38 5.40
CA ALA A 344 17.13 -0.47 5.00
C ALA A 344 16.21 -0.18 6.19
N ARG A 345 16.48 -0.79 7.34
CA ARG A 345 15.76 -0.55 8.60
C ARG A 345 15.74 0.93 8.97
N LYS A 346 16.90 1.59 8.94
CA LYS A 346 17.02 3.01 9.26
C LYS A 346 16.17 3.90 8.37
N VAL A 347 16.05 3.58 7.09
CA VAL A 347 15.20 4.34 6.16
C VAL A 347 13.72 4.19 6.52
N VAL A 348 13.26 2.98 6.82
CA VAL A 348 11.84 2.75 7.11
C VAL A 348 11.41 3.23 8.51
N GLU A 349 12.33 3.53 9.42
CA GLU A 349 12.01 4.18 10.69
C GLU A 349 11.37 5.56 10.50
N MET A 350 11.68 6.26 9.41
CA MET A 350 11.00 7.51 9.03
C MET A 350 9.54 7.28 8.60
N CYS A 351 9.19 6.05 8.27
CA CYS A 351 7.84 5.63 7.93
C CYS A 351 7.09 4.99 9.12
N ASP A 352 7.57 5.14 10.36
CA ASP A 352 6.79 4.70 11.52
C ASP A 352 5.45 5.44 11.59
N TRP A 353 4.39 4.73 12.00
CA TRP A 353 3.05 5.32 12.08
C TRP A 353 2.99 6.58 12.93
N LYS A 354 3.84 6.72 13.96
CA LYS A 354 3.94 7.94 14.76
C LYS A 354 4.37 9.15 13.93
N THR A 355 5.40 8.97 13.09
CA THR A 355 5.90 10.00 12.18
C THR A 355 4.88 10.32 11.09
N VAL A 356 4.30 9.30 10.48
CA VAL A 356 3.28 9.42 9.43
C VAL A 356 2.04 10.17 9.96
N ALA A 357 1.54 9.82 11.14
CA ALA A 357 0.40 10.48 11.74
C ALA A 357 0.70 11.93 12.14
N LYS A 358 1.91 12.20 12.68
CA LYS A 358 2.37 13.56 12.96
C LYS A 358 2.40 14.41 11.68
N ASP A 359 2.88 13.85 10.58
CA ASP A 359 2.90 14.53 9.28
C ASP A 359 1.48 14.85 8.78
N HIS A 360 0.54 13.91 8.90
CA HIS A 360 -0.87 14.16 8.57
C HIS A 360 -1.45 15.27 9.45
N TRP A 361 -1.15 15.26 10.75
CA TRP A 361 -1.62 16.26 11.67
C TRP A 361 -1.05 17.64 11.34
N GLU A 362 0.25 17.80 11.31
CA GLU A 362 0.92 19.10 11.18
C GLU A 362 0.81 19.69 9.75
N LYS A 363 0.92 18.86 8.71
CA LYS A 363 0.96 19.33 7.32
C LYS A 363 -0.42 19.47 6.68
N ILE A 364 -1.44 18.78 7.22
CA ILE A 364 -2.76 18.71 6.58
C ILE A 364 -3.87 19.17 7.51
N TYR A 365 -4.09 18.50 8.66
CA TYR A 365 -5.32 18.70 9.43
C TYR A 365 -5.28 19.95 10.29
N LYS A 366 -4.23 20.16 11.04
CA LYS A 366 -4.07 21.33 11.94
C LYS A 366 -4.20 22.67 11.21
N PRO A 367 -3.59 22.88 10.02
CA PRO A 367 -3.77 24.12 9.26
C PRO A 367 -5.19 24.38 8.76
N LEU A 368 -6.03 23.34 8.66
CA LEU A 368 -7.41 23.45 8.18
C LEU A 368 -8.42 23.57 9.34
N ILE A 369 -8.04 23.29 10.58
CA ILE A 369 -8.89 23.44 11.76
C ILE A 369 -8.91 24.88 12.23
N ASN A 370 -7.83 25.59 12.03
CA ASN A 370 -7.67 27.01 12.38
C ASN A 370 -8.11 27.88 11.21
#